data_f293509d4362276ab751af29e005e506
#
_entry.id   f293509d4362276ab751af29e005e506
#
_cell.length_a   1.000
_cell.length_b   1.000
_cell.length_c   1.000
_cell.angle_alpha   90.00
_cell.angle_beta   90.00
_cell.angle_gamma   90.00
#
_symmetry.space_group_name_H-M   'P 1'
#
loop_
_entity.id
_entity.type
_entity.pdbx_description
1 polymer ?
#
loop_
_entity_poly.entity_id
_entity_poly.type
_entity_poly.pdbx_seq_one_letter_code
_entity_poly.pdbx_strand_id
1 'polypeptide(L)'
;IAALSIDTTGSTPCPVDRAGTPLALLPGFEENPDAMFHLWKDHTAGTEAAEITACFSAGTPDYTVYQGPYSSEWYWAKILHTIRKDPAVRAVAYTWVEHCDWMANLLAGRTRPELAYRCACAAGHKAYWHSAWGGLPAKERLAQLDPYLAQVHDTFIQPPEPCTAVVGTITQEWAQRLHLPTQTLICGR
;
A
#
# COMPACT_ATOMS: atom_id res chain seq x y z
N ILE A 1 -27.89 2.54 -8.15
CA ILE A 1 -26.45 2.91 -8.16
C ILE A 1 -25.75 1.99 -9.13
N ALA A 2 -25.13 2.55 -10.18
CA ALA A 2 -24.43 1.77 -11.19
C ALA A 2 -22.97 1.49 -10.81
N ALA A 3 -22.32 2.45 -10.14
CA ALA A 3 -20.93 2.33 -9.72
C ALA A 3 -20.70 3.06 -8.39
N LEU A 4 -19.67 2.61 -7.67
CA LEU A 4 -19.19 3.18 -6.40
C LEU A 4 -17.68 3.35 -6.46
N SER A 5 -17.19 4.48 -6.02
CA SER A 5 -15.79 4.74 -5.72
C SER A 5 -15.68 5.32 -4.32
N ILE A 6 -14.59 5.02 -3.61
CA ILE A 6 -14.38 5.50 -2.24
C ILE A 6 -13.15 6.40 -2.23
N ASP A 7 -13.34 7.64 -1.86
CA ASP A 7 -12.24 8.54 -1.59
C ASP A 7 -11.71 8.34 -0.16
N THR A 8 -10.39 8.30 -0.02
CA THR A 8 -9.70 8.13 1.25
C THR A 8 -8.51 9.07 1.36
N THR A 9 -7.94 9.18 2.54
CA THR A 9 -6.65 9.88 2.71
C THR A 9 -5.53 9.12 1.99
N GLY A 10 -4.68 9.83 1.28
CA GLY A 10 -3.46 9.27 0.68
C GLY A 10 -2.35 9.09 1.70
N SER A 11 -1.39 8.19 1.43
CA SER A 11 -0.33 7.82 2.37
C SER A 11 -0.84 7.22 3.69
N THR A 12 -1.78 6.31 3.60
CA THR A 12 -2.37 5.64 4.76
C THR A 12 -2.21 4.11 4.62
N PRO A 13 -0.96 3.61 4.58
CA PRO A 13 -0.70 2.18 4.43
C PRO A 13 -1.06 1.39 5.70
N CYS A 14 -1.35 0.10 5.53
CA CYS A 14 -1.67 -0.83 6.59
C CYS A 14 -0.95 -2.17 6.35
N PRO A 15 -0.36 -2.80 7.40
CA PRO A 15 0.16 -4.15 7.28
C PRO A 15 -0.98 -5.16 7.15
N VAL A 16 -0.84 -6.10 6.22
CA VAL A 16 -1.83 -7.15 5.98
C VAL A 16 -1.19 -8.53 5.93
N ASP A 17 -1.99 -9.54 6.26
CA ASP A 17 -1.61 -10.95 6.12
C ASP A 17 -1.66 -11.42 4.65
N ARG A 18 -1.44 -12.71 4.40
CA ARG A 18 -1.52 -13.31 3.05
C ARG A 18 -2.92 -13.31 2.43
N ALA A 19 -3.96 -13.18 3.25
CA ALA A 19 -5.33 -13.05 2.77
C ALA A 19 -5.72 -11.60 2.44
N GLY A 20 -4.86 -10.64 2.80
CA GLY A 20 -5.11 -9.20 2.68
C GLY A 20 -5.93 -8.65 3.85
N THR A 21 -5.96 -9.36 4.98
CA THR A 21 -6.61 -8.91 6.21
C THR A 21 -5.67 -7.96 6.95
N PRO A 22 -6.09 -6.72 7.31
CA PRO A 22 -5.35 -5.86 8.20
C PRO A 22 -4.99 -6.55 9.51
N LEU A 23 -3.73 -6.43 9.95
CA LEU A 23 -3.29 -7.17 11.15
C LEU A 23 -4.09 -6.78 12.39
N ALA A 24 -4.55 -5.54 12.52
CA ALA A 24 -5.40 -5.11 13.64
C ALA A 24 -6.74 -5.85 13.74
N LEU A 25 -7.14 -6.61 12.71
CA LEU A 25 -8.32 -7.47 12.74
C LEU A 25 -7.99 -8.93 13.11
N LEU A 26 -6.72 -9.23 13.34
CA LEU A 26 -6.26 -10.56 13.74
C LEU A 26 -6.13 -10.67 15.28
N PRO A 27 -6.36 -11.87 15.85
CA PRO A 27 -6.20 -12.09 17.28
C PRO A 27 -4.80 -11.70 17.78
N GLY A 28 -4.77 -10.86 18.83
CA GLY A 28 -3.53 -10.39 19.46
C GLY A 28 -2.94 -9.10 18.87
N PHE A 29 -3.58 -8.53 17.83
CA PHE A 29 -3.17 -7.26 17.24
C PHE A 29 -4.20 -6.13 17.36
N GLU A 30 -5.35 -6.39 18.00
CA GLU A 30 -6.49 -5.47 18.02
C GLU A 30 -6.16 -4.12 18.64
N GLU A 31 -5.28 -4.12 19.66
CA GLU A 31 -4.86 -2.91 20.37
C GLU A 31 -3.46 -2.43 19.95
N ASN A 32 -2.85 -3.07 18.95
CA ASN A 32 -1.52 -2.69 18.47
C ASN A 32 -1.62 -1.56 17.43
N PRO A 33 -1.18 -0.31 17.74
CA PRO A 33 -1.26 0.80 16.80
C PRO A 33 -0.40 0.58 15.54
N ASP A 34 0.69 -0.18 15.64
CA ASP A 34 1.57 -0.48 14.51
C ASP A 34 0.96 -1.53 13.55
N ALA A 35 -0.13 -2.20 13.97
CA ALA A 35 -0.92 -3.12 13.13
C ALA A 35 -2.09 -2.43 12.41
N MET A 36 -2.36 -1.17 12.68
CA MET A 36 -3.47 -0.38 12.14
C MET A 36 -3.08 0.38 10.86
N PHE A 37 -4.02 1.16 10.30
CA PHE A 37 -3.75 2.10 9.23
C PHE A 37 -2.93 3.28 9.74
N HIS A 38 -1.74 3.49 9.16
CA HIS A 38 -0.85 4.60 9.51
C HIS A 38 -1.31 5.88 8.82
N LEU A 39 -1.81 6.84 9.58
CA LEU A 39 -2.40 8.07 9.03
C LEU A 39 -1.39 8.88 8.20
N TRP A 40 -1.89 9.58 7.19
CA TRP A 40 -1.09 10.46 6.33
C TRP A 40 -0.27 11.51 7.09
N LYS A 41 -0.77 12.01 8.22
CA LYS A 41 -0.12 13.00 9.08
C LYS A 41 0.90 12.42 10.07
N ASP A 42 1.18 11.12 10.00
CA ASP A 42 2.23 10.49 10.80
C ASP A 42 3.60 10.78 10.19
N HIS A 43 4.43 11.52 10.92
CA HIS A 43 5.78 11.94 10.53
C HIS A 43 6.88 11.22 11.32
N THR A 44 6.57 10.15 12.03
CA THR A 44 7.53 9.46 12.91
C THR A 44 8.70 8.81 12.16
N ALA A 45 8.53 8.49 10.88
CA ALA A 45 9.52 7.83 10.03
C ALA A 45 10.57 8.78 9.40
N GLY A 46 10.93 9.86 10.09
CA GLY A 46 11.86 10.87 9.55
C GLY A 46 13.27 10.34 9.27
N THR A 47 13.81 9.49 10.14
CA THR A 47 15.12 8.85 9.98
C THR A 47 15.12 7.94 8.76
N GLU A 48 14.10 7.08 8.65
CA GLU A 48 13.94 6.15 7.54
C GLU A 48 13.75 6.87 6.20
N ALA A 49 13.03 7.99 6.20
CA ALA A 49 12.86 8.82 5.00
C ALA A 49 14.20 9.39 4.51
N ALA A 50 15.08 9.82 5.43
CA ALA A 50 16.41 10.29 5.08
C ALA A 50 17.29 9.15 4.52
N GLU A 51 17.25 7.97 5.12
CA GLU A 51 17.96 6.78 4.63
C GLU A 51 17.47 6.37 3.22
N ILE A 52 16.15 6.36 3.01
CA ILE A 52 15.55 6.06 1.69
C ILE A 52 15.98 7.11 0.67
N THR A 53 15.97 8.40 1.02
CA THR A 53 16.43 9.47 0.13
C THR A 53 17.87 9.24 -0.30
N ALA A 54 18.77 8.96 0.64
CA ALA A 54 20.17 8.68 0.34
C ALA A 54 20.34 7.44 -0.55
N CYS A 55 19.60 6.38 -0.26
CA CYS A 55 19.61 5.15 -1.07
C CYS A 55 19.07 5.40 -2.48
N PHE A 56 17.99 6.16 -2.62
CA PHE A 56 17.29 6.36 -3.90
C PHE A 56 17.99 7.36 -4.82
N SER A 57 18.70 8.35 -4.26
CA SER A 57 19.51 9.30 -5.03
C SER A 57 20.86 8.73 -5.44
N ALA A 58 21.33 7.65 -4.83
CA ALA A 58 22.61 7.04 -5.13
C ALA A 58 22.56 6.17 -6.41
N GLY A 59 23.23 6.60 -7.48
CA GLY A 59 23.41 5.79 -8.71
C GLY A 59 22.29 5.96 -9.74
N THR A 60 22.19 5.01 -10.67
CA THR A 60 21.28 5.10 -11.83
C THR A 60 20.27 3.96 -11.77
N PRO A 61 18.94 4.26 -11.89
CA PRO A 61 18.39 5.61 -11.94
C PRO A 61 18.42 6.28 -10.55
N ASP A 62 18.45 7.61 -10.56
CA ASP A 62 18.11 8.44 -9.41
C ASP A 62 16.58 8.53 -9.33
N TYR A 63 15.98 7.90 -8.32
CA TYR A 63 14.52 7.88 -8.15
C TYR A 63 13.97 9.21 -7.62
N THR A 64 14.82 10.10 -7.12
CA THR A 64 14.37 11.38 -6.52
C THR A 64 14.11 12.48 -7.56
N VAL A 65 14.44 12.25 -8.82
CA VAL A 65 14.37 13.28 -9.90
C VAL A 65 12.98 13.87 -10.12
N TYR A 66 11.89 13.11 -9.84
CA TYR A 66 10.53 13.59 -10.12
C TYR A 66 9.84 14.22 -8.92
N GLN A 67 10.18 13.81 -7.70
CA GLN A 67 9.46 14.22 -6.50
C GLN A 67 10.38 14.78 -5.40
N GLY A 68 11.69 14.78 -5.62
CA GLY A 68 12.66 15.23 -4.62
C GLY A 68 12.91 14.20 -3.51
N PRO A 69 13.27 14.66 -2.29
CA PRO A 69 13.54 13.79 -1.15
C PRO A 69 12.32 12.96 -0.74
N TYR A 70 12.56 11.74 -0.26
CA TYR A 70 11.49 10.87 0.24
C TYR A 70 10.89 11.42 1.55
N SER A 71 9.57 11.43 1.67
CA SER A 71 8.87 11.94 2.84
C SER A 71 8.65 10.86 3.90
N SER A 72 8.71 11.26 5.17
CA SER A 72 8.33 10.43 6.32
C SER A 72 6.88 9.95 6.27
N GLU A 73 6.01 10.66 5.55
CA GLU A 73 4.60 10.29 5.36
C GLU A 73 4.41 9.12 4.39
N TRP A 74 5.41 8.79 3.56
CA TRP A 74 5.21 7.93 2.40
C TRP A 74 5.46 6.45 2.70
N TYR A 75 4.97 5.62 1.81
CA TYR A 75 4.81 4.18 1.90
C TYR A 75 6.05 3.45 2.47
N TRP A 76 7.22 3.57 1.82
CA TRP A 76 8.41 2.84 2.24
C TRP A 76 8.97 3.31 3.58
N ALA A 77 8.86 4.61 3.89
CA ALA A 77 9.35 5.14 5.16
C ALA A 77 8.53 4.60 6.34
N LYS A 78 7.20 4.61 6.24
CA LYS A 78 6.32 4.06 7.26
C LYS A 78 6.53 2.56 7.47
N ILE A 79 6.65 1.81 6.37
CA ILE A 79 6.93 0.37 6.45
C ILE A 79 8.25 0.13 7.17
N LEU A 80 9.33 0.77 6.72
CA LEU A 80 10.67 0.59 7.28
C LEU A 80 10.72 0.94 8.77
N HIS A 81 10.10 2.07 9.16
CA HIS A 81 9.96 2.47 10.55
C HIS A 81 9.24 1.42 11.39
N THR A 82 8.06 0.99 10.94
CA THR A 82 7.23 0.06 11.69
C THR A 82 7.90 -1.30 11.87
N ILE A 83 8.46 -1.87 10.82
CA ILE A 83 9.12 -3.20 10.91
C ILE A 83 10.39 -3.20 11.77
N ARG A 84 11.03 -2.04 11.93
CA ARG A 84 12.17 -1.86 12.84
C ARG A 84 11.72 -1.71 14.28
N LYS A 85 10.59 -1.02 14.49
CA LYS A 85 10.01 -0.72 15.80
C LYS A 85 9.26 -1.91 16.40
N ASP A 86 8.49 -2.63 15.58
CA ASP A 86 7.62 -3.72 16.02
C ASP A 86 7.98 -5.06 15.36
N PRO A 87 8.74 -5.93 16.07
CA PRO A 87 9.07 -7.27 15.58
C PRO A 87 7.86 -8.20 15.39
N ALA A 88 6.75 -8.00 16.13
CA ALA A 88 5.55 -8.82 15.99
C ALA A 88 4.82 -8.50 14.69
N VAL A 89 4.65 -7.21 14.36
CA VAL A 89 4.13 -6.78 13.06
C VAL A 89 5.03 -7.28 11.94
N ARG A 90 6.36 -7.10 12.05
CA ARG A 90 7.33 -7.60 11.06
C ARG A 90 7.20 -9.10 10.78
N ALA A 91 6.96 -9.89 11.80
CA ALA A 91 6.89 -11.36 11.67
C ALA A 91 5.62 -11.85 10.98
N VAL A 92 4.51 -11.13 11.11
CA VAL A 92 3.18 -11.55 10.64
C VAL A 92 2.76 -10.83 9.35
N ALA A 93 3.15 -9.56 9.17
CA ALA A 93 2.80 -8.80 7.98
C ALA A 93 3.41 -9.42 6.73
N TYR A 94 2.54 -9.88 5.83
CA TYR A 94 2.96 -10.40 4.52
C TYR A 94 3.34 -9.26 3.56
N THR A 95 2.52 -8.21 3.54
CA THR A 95 2.73 -7.00 2.76
C THR A 95 1.97 -5.82 3.36
N TRP A 96 1.97 -4.71 2.64
CA TRP A 96 1.27 -3.50 3.00
C TRP A 96 0.36 -3.04 1.87
N VAL A 97 -0.77 -2.45 2.22
CA VAL A 97 -1.74 -1.91 1.27
C VAL A 97 -2.13 -0.49 1.66
N GLU A 98 -2.28 0.39 0.68
CA GLU A 98 -2.86 1.71 0.91
C GLU A 98 -4.35 1.60 1.23
N HIS A 99 -4.87 2.50 2.06
CA HIS A 99 -6.27 2.49 2.46
C HIS A 99 -7.23 2.56 1.26
N CYS A 100 -6.90 3.40 0.28
CA CYS A 100 -7.69 3.51 -0.96
C CYS A 100 -7.76 2.17 -1.72
N ASP A 101 -6.64 1.48 -1.83
CA ASP A 101 -6.57 0.18 -2.49
C ASP A 101 -7.34 -0.88 -1.70
N TRP A 102 -7.12 -0.92 -0.37
CA TRP A 102 -7.77 -1.89 0.49
C TRP A 102 -9.30 -1.81 0.44
N MET A 103 -9.86 -0.60 0.49
CA MET A 103 -11.32 -0.40 0.46
C MET A 103 -11.93 -0.89 -0.84
N ALA A 104 -11.33 -0.55 -1.98
CA ALA A 104 -11.82 -1.00 -3.29
C ALA A 104 -11.73 -2.52 -3.43
N ASN A 105 -10.59 -3.10 -3.03
CA ASN A 105 -10.38 -4.54 -3.07
C ASN A 105 -11.31 -5.31 -2.12
N LEU A 106 -11.57 -4.79 -0.93
CA LEU A 106 -12.50 -5.39 0.04
C LEU A 106 -13.90 -5.48 -0.54
N LEU A 107 -14.42 -4.40 -1.12
CA LEU A 107 -15.76 -4.38 -1.70
C LEU A 107 -15.88 -5.28 -2.93
N ALA A 108 -14.81 -5.41 -3.72
CA ALA A 108 -14.77 -6.25 -4.92
C ALA A 108 -14.33 -7.70 -4.66
N GLY A 109 -14.02 -8.07 -3.41
CA GLY A 109 -13.56 -9.41 -3.05
C GLY A 109 -12.16 -9.77 -3.59
N ARG A 110 -11.30 -8.77 -3.83
CA ARG A 110 -9.92 -8.92 -4.36
C ARG A 110 -8.86 -8.66 -3.29
N THR A 111 -9.10 -9.10 -2.05
CA THR A 111 -8.25 -8.74 -0.91
C THR A 111 -6.84 -9.36 -0.97
N ARG A 112 -6.67 -10.51 -1.63
CA ARG A 112 -5.34 -11.14 -1.75
C ARG A 112 -4.36 -10.20 -2.43
N PRO A 113 -3.20 -9.91 -1.82
CA PRO A 113 -2.25 -8.91 -2.31
C PRO A 113 -1.80 -9.08 -3.76
N GLU A 114 -1.65 -10.33 -4.22
CA GLU A 114 -1.23 -10.65 -5.58
C GLU A 114 -2.29 -10.36 -6.65
N LEU A 115 -3.56 -10.25 -6.25
CA LEU A 115 -4.71 -9.96 -7.11
C LEU A 115 -5.23 -8.53 -6.91
N ALA A 116 -4.69 -7.83 -5.93
CA ALA A 116 -5.20 -6.54 -5.51
C ALA A 116 -5.01 -5.48 -6.60
N TYR A 117 -6.06 -4.70 -6.84
CA TYR A 117 -5.96 -3.42 -7.52
C TYR A 117 -5.03 -2.49 -6.71
N ARG A 118 -4.19 -1.76 -7.40
CA ARG A 118 -3.36 -0.71 -6.83
C ARG A 118 -3.54 0.58 -7.60
N CYS A 119 -3.82 1.66 -6.89
CA CYS A 119 -4.01 2.98 -7.47
C CYS A 119 -2.69 3.53 -8.03
N ALA A 120 -2.69 3.92 -9.30
CA ALA A 120 -1.51 4.52 -9.93
C ALA A 120 -1.06 5.82 -9.25
N CYS A 121 -1.98 6.60 -8.70
CA CYS A 121 -1.65 7.81 -7.96
C CYS A 121 -0.91 7.48 -6.65
N ALA A 122 -1.42 6.53 -5.85
CA ALA A 122 -0.79 6.12 -4.61
C ALA A 122 0.56 5.44 -4.87
N ALA A 123 0.63 4.49 -5.80
CA ALA A 123 1.86 3.80 -6.14
C ALA A 123 2.92 4.74 -6.72
N GLY A 124 2.53 5.65 -7.62
CA GLY A 124 3.43 6.61 -8.23
C GLY A 124 3.97 7.62 -7.23
N HIS A 125 3.09 8.26 -6.49
CA HIS A 125 3.48 9.32 -5.56
C HIS A 125 4.12 8.77 -4.26
N LYS A 126 3.61 7.65 -3.71
CA LYS A 126 4.04 7.18 -2.38
C LYS A 126 5.10 6.09 -2.44
N ALA A 127 5.00 5.18 -3.42
CA ALA A 127 5.95 4.08 -3.57
C ALA A 127 6.98 4.29 -4.67
N TYR A 128 6.97 5.45 -5.34
CA TYR A 128 7.87 5.80 -6.46
C TYR A 128 7.77 4.83 -7.65
N TRP A 129 6.57 4.30 -7.89
CA TRP A 129 6.31 3.57 -9.13
C TRP A 129 6.33 4.52 -10.33
N HIS A 130 7.16 4.24 -11.33
CA HIS A 130 7.21 5.07 -12.53
C HIS A 130 7.70 4.27 -13.74
N SER A 131 7.13 4.55 -14.92
CA SER A 131 7.47 3.84 -16.16
C SER A 131 8.91 4.09 -16.64
N ALA A 132 9.51 5.22 -16.30
CA ALA A 132 10.88 5.55 -16.69
C ALA A 132 11.94 4.56 -16.16
N TRP A 133 11.65 3.86 -15.06
CA TRP A 133 12.50 2.80 -14.53
C TRP A 133 11.79 1.43 -14.45
N GLY A 134 10.67 1.31 -15.16
CA GLY A 134 9.99 0.03 -15.34
C GLY A 134 9.11 -0.43 -14.19
N GLY A 135 8.79 0.43 -13.22
CA GLY A 135 7.92 0.08 -12.10
C GLY A 135 8.33 0.73 -10.77
N LEU A 136 8.32 -0.05 -9.69
CA LEU A 136 8.86 0.37 -8.39
C LEU A 136 10.38 0.59 -8.47
N PRO A 137 10.98 1.30 -7.48
CA PRO A 137 12.43 1.27 -7.30
C PRO A 137 12.96 -0.16 -7.24
N ALA A 138 14.13 -0.39 -7.82
CA ALA A 138 14.70 -1.73 -7.96
C ALA A 138 14.69 -2.48 -6.62
N LYS A 139 14.32 -3.77 -6.67
CA LYS A 139 14.22 -4.65 -5.51
C LYS A 139 15.52 -4.68 -4.69
N GLU A 140 16.66 -4.64 -5.37
CA GLU A 140 17.98 -4.63 -4.74
C GLU A 140 18.25 -3.36 -3.95
N ARG A 141 17.71 -2.21 -4.40
CA ARG A 141 17.79 -0.94 -3.66
C ARG A 141 16.95 -1.00 -2.38
N LEU A 142 15.76 -1.53 -2.47
CA LEU A 142 14.89 -1.74 -1.31
C LEU A 142 15.52 -2.75 -0.32
N ALA A 143 16.12 -3.83 -0.82
CA ALA A 143 16.80 -4.83 0.00
C ALA A 143 18.03 -4.28 0.74
N GLN A 144 18.71 -3.25 0.21
CA GLN A 144 19.82 -2.57 0.90
C GLN A 144 19.34 -1.85 2.18
N LEU A 145 18.11 -1.35 2.19
CA LEU A 145 17.50 -0.72 3.36
C LEU A 145 17.03 -1.76 4.37
N ASP A 146 16.28 -2.75 3.90
CA ASP A 146 15.86 -3.93 4.66
C ASP A 146 15.35 -5.02 3.70
N PRO A 147 15.73 -6.30 3.87
CA PRO A 147 15.24 -7.41 3.04
C PRO A 147 13.72 -7.56 3.02
N TYR A 148 13.02 -7.14 4.07
CA TYR A 148 11.56 -7.14 4.14
C TYR A 148 10.93 -6.23 3.06
N LEU A 149 11.54 -5.09 2.73
CA LEU A 149 11.04 -4.21 1.68
C LEU A 149 11.08 -4.89 0.30
N ALA A 150 12.07 -5.74 0.05
CA ALA A 150 12.12 -6.55 -1.16
C ALA A 150 10.99 -7.60 -1.21
N GLN A 151 10.59 -8.16 -0.06
CA GLN A 151 9.41 -9.02 0.01
C GLN A 151 8.13 -8.25 -0.34
N VAL A 152 7.97 -7.05 0.21
CA VAL A 152 6.81 -6.18 -0.11
C VAL A 152 6.80 -5.83 -1.59
N HIS A 153 7.95 -5.49 -2.18
CA HIS A 153 8.09 -5.23 -3.62
C HIS A 153 7.52 -6.39 -4.47
N ASP A 154 7.82 -7.63 -4.11
CA ASP A 154 7.37 -8.82 -4.84
C ASP A 154 5.84 -9.02 -4.85
N THR A 155 5.12 -8.32 -4.00
CA THR A 155 3.64 -8.37 -3.98
C THR A 155 2.97 -7.43 -4.99
N PHE A 156 3.73 -6.55 -5.64
CA PHE A 156 3.25 -5.69 -6.72
C PHE A 156 3.34 -6.42 -8.07
N ILE A 157 2.55 -7.48 -8.23
CA ILE A 157 2.57 -8.34 -9.41
C ILE A 157 1.93 -7.66 -10.62
N GLN A 158 0.83 -6.93 -10.39
CA GLN A 158 0.13 -6.22 -11.43
C GLN A 158 0.57 -4.74 -11.45
N PRO A 159 0.68 -4.12 -12.63
CA PRO A 159 0.93 -2.69 -12.70
C PRO A 159 -0.22 -1.92 -12.05
N PRO A 160 0.06 -0.79 -11.39
CA PRO A 160 -0.98 0.07 -10.87
C PRO A 160 -1.88 0.61 -11.99
N GLU A 161 -3.16 0.77 -11.67
CA GLU A 161 -4.20 1.19 -12.59
C GLU A 161 -4.73 2.59 -12.25
N PRO A 162 -5.26 3.34 -13.23
CA PRO A 162 -5.83 4.66 -12.98
C PRO A 162 -7.09 4.58 -12.11
N CYS A 163 -7.46 5.70 -11.50
CA CYS A 163 -8.67 5.82 -10.67
C CYS A 163 -9.98 5.52 -11.44
N THR A 164 -9.95 5.57 -12.77
CA THR A 164 -11.10 5.22 -13.62
C THR A 164 -11.23 3.73 -13.88
N ALA A 165 -10.28 2.91 -13.43
CA ALA A 165 -10.34 1.47 -13.62
C ALA A 165 -11.50 0.84 -12.84
N VAL A 166 -12.13 -0.15 -13.44
CA VAL A 166 -13.12 -0.98 -12.75
C VAL A 166 -12.37 -2.10 -12.02
N VAL A 167 -12.36 -2.03 -10.69
CA VAL A 167 -11.74 -3.02 -9.81
C VAL A 167 -12.49 -4.36 -9.86
N GLY A 168 -13.82 -4.29 -9.93
CA GLY A 168 -14.69 -5.46 -10.01
C GLY A 168 -16.15 -5.07 -9.78
N THR A 169 -17.00 -6.07 -9.55
CA THR A 169 -18.35 -5.87 -9.03
C THR A 169 -18.36 -6.07 -7.52
N ILE A 170 -19.27 -5.38 -6.83
CA ILE A 170 -19.47 -5.54 -5.40
C ILE A 170 -19.78 -7.00 -5.05
N THR A 171 -19.18 -7.51 -3.98
CA THR A 171 -19.51 -8.86 -3.50
C THR A 171 -20.95 -8.93 -3.01
N GLN A 172 -21.53 -10.13 -3.01
CA GLN A 172 -22.90 -10.36 -2.52
C GLN A 172 -23.06 -9.90 -1.06
N GLU A 173 -22.06 -10.19 -0.22
CA GLU A 173 -22.05 -9.77 1.19
C GLU A 173 -22.16 -8.24 1.30
N TRP A 174 -21.28 -7.51 0.63
CA TRP A 174 -21.27 -6.06 0.71
C TRP A 174 -22.49 -5.43 0.04
N ALA A 175 -22.99 -6.02 -1.06
CA ALA A 175 -24.23 -5.58 -1.69
C ALA A 175 -25.41 -5.65 -0.72
N GLN A 176 -25.54 -6.75 0.04
CA GLN A 176 -26.58 -6.92 1.06
C GLN A 176 -26.42 -5.92 2.22
N ARG A 177 -25.20 -5.78 2.76
CA ARG A 177 -24.91 -4.87 3.89
C ARG A 177 -25.17 -3.40 3.56
N LEU A 178 -24.89 -3.00 2.33
CA LEU A 178 -25.03 -1.61 1.86
C LEU A 178 -26.34 -1.35 1.12
N HIS A 179 -27.22 -2.36 1.00
CA HIS A 179 -28.47 -2.30 0.23
C HIS A 179 -28.27 -1.83 -1.22
N LEU A 180 -27.23 -2.37 -1.87
CA LEU A 180 -26.85 -2.08 -3.26
C LEU A 180 -27.19 -3.26 -4.18
N PRO A 181 -27.45 -2.99 -5.48
CA PRO A 181 -27.55 -4.03 -6.48
C PRO A 181 -26.22 -4.82 -6.61
N THR A 182 -26.28 -6.13 -6.78
CA THR A 182 -25.09 -6.99 -6.92
C THR A 182 -24.25 -6.71 -8.17
N GLN A 183 -24.84 -6.03 -9.18
CA GLN A 183 -24.15 -5.58 -10.38
C GLN A 183 -23.46 -4.21 -10.21
N THR A 184 -23.48 -3.60 -9.03
CA THR A 184 -22.80 -2.32 -8.78
C THR A 184 -21.31 -2.48 -9.02
N LEU A 185 -20.74 -1.66 -9.89
CA LEU A 185 -19.29 -1.65 -10.17
C LEU A 185 -18.55 -0.97 -9.03
N ILE A 186 -17.39 -1.53 -8.67
CA ILE A 186 -16.42 -0.89 -7.79
C ILE A 186 -15.31 -0.32 -8.67
N CYS A 187 -15.13 0.99 -8.57
CA CYS A 187 -14.10 1.72 -9.31
C CYS A 187 -12.92 2.06 -8.39
N GLY A 188 -11.76 2.30 -9.01
CA GLY A 188 -10.58 2.80 -8.34
C GLY A 188 -10.79 4.20 -7.77
N ARG A 189 -9.76 4.70 -7.10
CA ARG A 189 -9.67 6.05 -6.58
C ARG A 189 -8.73 6.88 -7.45
#